data_607b3f450a31496e1938e8aae963c96c
#
_entry.id   607b3f450a31496e1938e8aae963c96c
#
_cell.length_a   1.000
_cell.length_b   1.000
_cell.length_c   1.000
_cell.angle_alpha   90.00
_cell.angle_beta   90.00
_cell.angle_gamma   90.00
#
_symmetry.space_group_name_H-M   'P 1'
#
loop_
_entity.id
_entity.type
_entity.pdbx_description
1 polymer ?
#
loop_
_entity_poly.entity_id
_entity_poly.type
_entity_poly.pdbx_seq_one_letter_code
_entity_poly.pdbx_strand_id
1 'polypeptide(L)'
;MLAIAQPALAASTTPAPIAAPQAMDDSLIPHYGDQWHIGVLYGPHGAPDFFTAESIEAFFATDWQVHYNSNRLGVRLAGPKPEWAREDGGEAGLHPSNVHDCEYAIGAINFTGDFPVILTRDGPSLGGFVCPVTIAKAELWKVGQVKPGDRIRFHPIGFRQAQSLEQAQPGSIEALAAV
;
A
#
# COMPACT_ATOMS: atom_id res chain seq x y z
N MET A 1 3.93 46.51 -33.90
CA MET A 1 4.73 46.51 -32.68
C MET A 1 3.78 46.42 -31.50
N LEU A 2 3.66 45.26 -30.86
CA LEU A 2 2.86 45.07 -29.63
C LEU A 2 3.75 45.45 -28.44
N ALA A 3 3.38 46.47 -27.72
CA ALA A 3 4.04 46.87 -26.49
C ALA A 3 3.61 45.90 -25.36
N ILE A 4 4.57 45.15 -24.83
CA ILE A 4 4.38 44.32 -23.66
C ILE A 4 4.43 45.24 -22.44
N ALA A 5 3.30 45.44 -21.78
CA ALA A 5 3.24 46.14 -20.52
C ALA A 5 4.02 45.36 -19.45
N GLN A 6 5.06 45.94 -18.88
CA GLN A 6 5.74 45.40 -17.69
C GLN A 6 4.78 45.45 -16.48
N PRO A 7 4.58 44.36 -15.75
CA PRO A 7 3.84 44.43 -14.50
C PRO A 7 4.63 45.27 -13.50
N ALA A 8 3.95 46.27 -12.89
CA ALA A 8 4.53 47.07 -11.83
C ALA A 8 4.95 46.15 -10.67
N LEU A 9 6.23 46.20 -10.27
CA LEU A 9 6.70 45.57 -9.04
C LEU A 9 5.87 46.13 -7.87
N ALA A 10 5.04 45.27 -7.27
CA ALA A 10 4.34 45.58 -6.06
C ALA A 10 5.35 45.97 -4.96
N ALA A 11 5.04 47.04 -4.24
CA ALA A 11 5.85 47.59 -3.16
C ALA A 11 6.21 46.48 -2.15
N SER A 12 7.47 46.45 -1.73
CA SER A 12 8.03 45.58 -0.71
C SER A 12 7.14 45.62 0.55
N THR A 13 6.30 44.60 0.71
CA THR A 13 5.73 44.33 2.03
C THR A 13 6.81 43.72 2.88
N THR A 14 7.14 44.35 3.99
CA THR A 14 8.04 43.80 5.02
C THR A 14 7.56 42.37 5.31
N PRO A 15 8.41 41.31 5.13
CA PRO A 15 7.98 39.97 5.42
C PRO A 15 7.51 39.86 6.86
N ALA A 16 6.33 39.27 7.07
CA ALA A 16 5.85 39.00 8.43
C ALA A 16 6.93 38.21 9.20
N PRO A 17 7.13 38.47 10.48
CA PRO A 17 8.09 37.73 11.28
C PRO A 17 7.80 36.22 11.17
N ILE A 18 8.80 35.46 10.81
CA ILE A 18 8.71 34.01 10.75
C ILE A 18 8.45 33.55 12.20
N ALA A 19 7.32 32.92 12.43
CA ALA A 19 7.01 32.31 13.72
C ALA A 19 8.14 31.33 14.12
N ALA A 20 8.50 31.33 15.41
CA ALA A 20 9.46 30.35 15.90
C ALA A 20 8.96 28.93 15.61
N PRO A 21 9.85 28.02 15.21
CA PRO A 21 9.46 26.64 14.97
C PRO A 21 8.88 26.02 16.25
N GLN A 22 7.67 25.47 16.15
CA GLN A 22 7.03 24.77 17.25
C GLN A 22 7.36 23.28 17.14
N ALA A 23 7.65 22.64 18.27
CA ALA A 23 7.82 21.20 18.33
C ALA A 23 6.45 20.53 18.09
N MET A 24 6.44 19.51 17.23
CA MET A 24 5.25 18.68 17.04
C MET A 24 5.04 17.81 18.28
N ASP A 25 3.77 17.57 18.65
CA ASP A 25 3.41 16.63 19.70
C ASP A 25 3.88 15.21 19.33
N ASP A 26 4.62 14.55 20.23
CA ASP A 26 5.16 13.22 20.00
C ASP A 26 4.07 12.17 19.69
N SER A 27 2.84 12.37 20.17
CA SER A 27 1.70 11.50 19.87
C SER A 27 1.26 11.52 18.41
N LEU A 28 1.65 12.56 17.66
CA LEU A 28 1.35 12.72 16.23
C LEU A 28 2.44 12.10 15.35
N ILE A 29 3.57 11.68 15.93
CA ILE A 29 4.66 11.04 15.19
C ILE A 29 4.35 9.55 15.06
N PRO A 30 4.23 9.02 13.83
CA PRO A 30 4.02 7.58 13.64
C PRO A 30 5.19 6.77 14.23
N HIS A 31 4.88 5.63 14.82
CA HIS A 31 5.92 4.71 15.25
C HIS A 31 6.55 3.98 14.04
N TYR A 32 7.87 4.10 13.90
CA TYR A 32 8.65 3.43 12.87
C TYR A 32 9.46 2.29 13.50
N GLY A 33 9.09 1.05 13.19
CA GLY A 33 9.76 -0.15 13.68
C GLY A 33 10.19 -1.08 12.55
N ASP A 34 10.39 -2.33 12.87
CA ASP A 34 10.71 -3.42 11.94
C ASP A 34 9.55 -4.41 11.79
N GLN A 35 8.46 -4.19 12.53
CA GLN A 35 7.22 -4.96 12.47
C GLN A 35 6.05 -4.05 12.11
N TRP A 36 5.39 -4.38 11.02
CA TRP A 36 4.32 -3.57 10.44
C TRP A 36 2.99 -4.31 10.44
N HIS A 37 1.95 -3.66 10.93
CA HIS A 37 0.59 -4.14 10.87
C HIS A 37 -0.16 -3.33 9.82
N ILE A 38 -0.68 -4.00 8.78
CA ILE A 38 -1.27 -3.33 7.62
C ILE A 38 -2.67 -3.88 7.37
N GLY A 39 -3.66 -2.99 7.38
CA GLY A 39 -5.06 -3.32 7.06
C GLY A 39 -5.26 -3.51 5.57
N VAL A 40 -5.93 -4.60 5.19
CA VAL A 40 -6.21 -4.95 3.79
C VAL A 40 -7.68 -5.29 3.57
N LEU A 41 -8.19 -4.94 2.39
CA LEU A 41 -9.47 -5.37 1.87
C LEU A 41 -9.30 -6.72 1.17
N TYR A 42 -10.20 -7.67 1.42
CA TYR A 42 -10.17 -9.00 0.84
C TYR A 42 -10.78 -9.02 -0.57
N GLY A 43 -10.18 -9.79 -1.46
CA GLY A 43 -10.59 -9.96 -2.86
C GLY A 43 -9.78 -9.14 -3.86
N PRO A 44 -10.02 -9.30 -5.17
CA PRO A 44 -11.07 -10.11 -5.81
C PRO A 44 -10.76 -11.61 -5.94
N HIS A 45 -9.50 -12.03 -5.94
CA HIS A 45 -9.08 -13.40 -6.26
C HIS A 45 -8.75 -14.19 -4.98
N GLY A 46 -9.77 -14.52 -4.19
CA GLY A 46 -9.61 -15.21 -2.91
C GLY A 46 -9.97 -16.71 -2.96
N ALA A 47 -10.27 -17.27 -1.78
CA ALA A 47 -10.84 -18.60 -1.65
C ALA A 47 -12.37 -18.54 -1.90
N PRO A 48 -12.99 -19.65 -2.36
CA PRO A 48 -12.35 -20.94 -2.69
C PRO A 48 -11.85 -21.05 -4.15
N ASP A 49 -12.02 -20.03 -4.98
CA ASP A 49 -11.83 -20.14 -6.43
C ASP A 49 -10.35 -20.17 -6.83
N PHE A 50 -9.48 -19.49 -6.09
CA PHE A 50 -8.06 -19.37 -6.43
C PHE A 50 -7.15 -19.98 -5.36
N PHE A 51 -7.46 -19.80 -4.11
CA PHE A 51 -6.71 -20.32 -2.97
C PHE A 51 -7.58 -21.25 -2.14
N THR A 52 -6.97 -22.18 -1.41
CA THR A 52 -7.68 -22.91 -0.36
C THR A 52 -8.01 -21.95 0.81
N ALA A 53 -9.04 -22.28 1.60
CA ALA A 53 -9.38 -21.50 2.79
C ALA A 53 -8.20 -21.45 3.78
N GLU A 54 -7.52 -22.57 3.96
CA GLU A 54 -6.34 -22.72 4.81
C GLU A 54 -5.19 -21.85 4.36
N SER A 55 -4.99 -21.68 3.04
CA SER A 55 -3.98 -20.76 2.49
C SER A 55 -4.28 -19.30 2.82
N ILE A 56 -5.54 -18.89 2.76
CA ILE A 56 -5.93 -17.52 3.12
C ILE A 56 -5.78 -17.30 4.63
N GLU A 57 -6.13 -18.27 5.46
CA GLU A 57 -5.89 -18.19 6.91
C GLU A 57 -4.38 -18.09 7.21
N ALA A 58 -3.57 -18.93 6.57
CA ALA A 58 -2.11 -18.89 6.67
C ALA A 58 -1.53 -17.56 6.21
N PHE A 59 -2.07 -16.96 5.13
CA PHE A 59 -1.64 -15.64 4.65
C PHE A 59 -1.78 -14.58 5.74
N PHE A 60 -2.91 -14.54 6.43
CA PHE A 60 -3.17 -13.59 7.53
C PHE A 60 -2.43 -13.94 8.83
N ALA A 61 -2.10 -15.22 9.05
CA ALA A 61 -1.36 -15.68 10.21
C ALA A 61 0.16 -15.51 10.08
N THR A 62 0.66 -15.16 8.90
CA THR A 62 2.11 -15.09 8.60
C THR A 62 2.67 -13.70 8.86
N ASP A 63 3.86 -13.63 9.47
CA ASP A 63 4.72 -12.46 9.47
C ASP A 63 5.60 -12.48 8.21
N TRP A 64 5.12 -11.84 7.16
CA TRP A 64 5.79 -11.80 5.87
C TRP A 64 7.07 -10.98 5.94
N GLN A 65 8.19 -11.54 5.55
CA GLN A 65 9.46 -10.81 5.52
C GLN A 65 9.62 -10.03 4.21
N VAL A 66 9.98 -8.75 4.31
CA VAL A 66 10.33 -7.94 3.14
C VAL A 66 11.64 -8.45 2.53
N HIS A 67 11.57 -8.88 1.27
CA HIS A 67 12.71 -9.44 0.56
C HIS A 67 13.64 -8.32 0.07
N TYR A 68 14.96 -8.57 0.03
CA TYR A 68 15.95 -7.59 -0.40
C TYR A 68 15.79 -7.16 -1.87
N ASN A 69 15.19 -8.01 -2.71
CA ASN A 69 14.90 -7.69 -4.12
C ASN A 69 13.53 -6.98 -4.23
N SER A 70 13.36 -5.91 -3.48
CA SER A 70 12.21 -5.02 -3.51
C SER A 70 12.62 -3.67 -4.07
N ASN A 71 11.71 -3.02 -4.79
CA ASN A 71 11.94 -1.71 -5.39
C ASN A 71 10.62 -0.93 -5.54
N ARG A 72 10.66 0.20 -6.25
CA ARG A 72 9.50 1.08 -6.48
C ARG A 72 8.40 0.46 -7.36
N LEU A 73 8.66 -0.63 -8.07
CA LEU A 73 7.66 -1.38 -8.83
C LEU A 73 6.85 -2.30 -7.91
N GLY A 74 7.51 -2.89 -6.90
CA GLY A 74 6.85 -3.79 -5.97
C GLY A 74 7.73 -4.22 -4.80
N VAL A 75 7.08 -4.42 -3.66
CA VAL A 75 7.71 -4.96 -2.45
C VAL A 75 7.45 -6.47 -2.42
N ARG A 76 8.49 -7.23 -2.70
CA ARG A 76 8.43 -8.70 -2.67
C ARG A 76 8.46 -9.19 -1.22
N LEU A 77 7.63 -10.18 -0.93
CA LEU A 77 7.55 -10.78 0.39
C LEU A 77 8.02 -12.23 0.36
N ALA A 78 8.67 -12.66 1.44
CA ALA A 78 9.09 -14.02 1.67
C ALA A 78 8.26 -14.64 2.82
N GLY A 79 7.78 -15.86 2.62
CA GLY A 79 6.94 -16.59 3.56
C GLY A 79 6.53 -17.94 2.99
N PRO A 80 5.55 -18.61 3.59
CA PRO A 80 5.08 -19.91 3.14
C PRO A 80 4.46 -19.83 1.74
N LYS A 81 4.58 -20.91 0.99
CA LYS A 81 3.89 -21.06 -0.28
C LYS A 81 2.41 -21.29 -0.05
N PRO A 82 1.53 -20.71 -0.88
CA PRO A 82 0.11 -20.98 -0.80
C PRO A 82 -0.23 -22.37 -1.35
N GLU A 83 -1.32 -22.93 -0.88
CA GLU A 83 -2.01 -24.04 -1.53
C GLU A 83 -3.07 -23.48 -2.48
N TRP A 84 -2.96 -23.84 -3.73
CA TRP A 84 -3.85 -23.37 -4.78
C TRP A 84 -5.10 -24.25 -4.88
N ALA A 85 -6.27 -23.63 -5.01
CA ALA A 85 -7.52 -24.36 -5.25
C ALA A 85 -7.66 -24.80 -6.72
N ARG A 86 -6.83 -24.25 -7.63
CA ARG A 86 -6.88 -24.49 -9.07
C ARG A 86 -5.96 -25.65 -9.44
N GLU A 87 -6.50 -26.88 -9.39
CA GLU A 87 -5.74 -28.11 -9.69
C GLU A 87 -5.26 -28.19 -11.14
N ASP A 88 -6.03 -27.63 -12.08
CA ASP A 88 -5.74 -27.62 -13.52
C ASP A 88 -4.74 -26.51 -13.93
N GLY A 89 -4.22 -25.76 -12.98
CA GLY A 89 -3.36 -24.61 -13.23
C GLY A 89 -4.13 -23.30 -13.45
N GLY A 90 -3.42 -22.29 -13.92
CA GLY A 90 -3.95 -20.96 -14.20
C GLY A 90 -4.41 -20.77 -15.63
N GLU A 91 -4.50 -19.51 -16.06
CA GLU A 91 -4.82 -19.14 -17.44
C GLU A 91 -3.89 -19.84 -18.43
N ALA A 92 -4.47 -20.40 -19.49
CA ALA A 92 -3.77 -21.15 -20.56
C ALA A 92 -2.90 -22.33 -20.05
N GLY A 93 -3.25 -22.95 -18.92
CA GLY A 93 -2.48 -24.05 -18.32
C GLY A 93 -1.16 -23.62 -17.67
N LEU A 94 -0.99 -22.32 -17.43
CA LEU A 94 0.15 -21.78 -16.72
C LEU A 94 0.04 -22.03 -15.20
N HIS A 95 0.95 -21.43 -14.41
CA HIS A 95 0.92 -21.52 -12.97
C HIS A 95 -0.45 -21.08 -12.38
N PRO A 96 -0.98 -21.70 -11.31
CA PRO A 96 -2.28 -21.35 -10.73
C PRO A 96 -2.45 -19.86 -10.38
N SER A 97 -1.36 -19.12 -10.17
CA SER A 97 -1.41 -17.67 -9.95
C SER A 97 -1.80 -16.86 -11.20
N ASN A 98 -1.77 -17.45 -12.39
CA ASN A 98 -2.08 -16.76 -13.62
C ASN A 98 -3.60 -16.66 -13.85
N VAL A 99 -4.05 -15.45 -14.18
CA VAL A 99 -5.41 -15.13 -14.61
C VAL A 99 -5.34 -14.34 -15.91
N HIS A 100 -6.48 -14.18 -16.59
CA HIS A 100 -6.56 -13.21 -17.67
C HIS A 100 -6.22 -11.81 -17.12
N ASP A 101 -5.70 -10.93 -17.97
CA ASP A 101 -5.33 -9.57 -17.56
C ASP A 101 -6.47 -8.85 -16.82
N CYS A 102 -6.13 -8.31 -15.67
CA CYS A 102 -7.03 -7.51 -14.83
C CYS A 102 -6.34 -6.23 -14.37
N GLU A 103 -7.13 -5.25 -13.97
CA GLU A 103 -6.63 -4.00 -13.41
C GLU A 103 -6.03 -4.23 -12.02
N TYR A 104 -4.94 -3.52 -11.74
CA TYR A 104 -4.29 -3.49 -10.44
C TYR A 104 -4.40 -2.11 -9.79
N ALA A 105 -4.80 -2.11 -8.54
CA ALA A 105 -4.72 -0.91 -7.71
C ALA A 105 -3.31 -0.79 -7.07
N ILE A 106 -2.89 0.44 -6.76
CA ILE A 106 -1.74 0.64 -5.87
C ILE A 106 -2.06 0.01 -4.51
N GLY A 107 -1.15 -0.82 -4.01
CA GLY A 107 -1.35 -1.60 -2.79
C GLY A 107 -2.03 -2.96 -3.01
N ALA A 108 -2.40 -3.32 -4.24
CA ALA A 108 -2.79 -4.70 -4.53
C ALA A 108 -1.62 -5.63 -4.23
N ILE A 109 -1.90 -6.77 -3.61
CA ILE A 109 -0.90 -7.80 -3.35
C ILE A 109 -1.16 -8.93 -4.33
N ASN A 110 -0.33 -9.01 -5.37
CA ASN A 110 -0.43 -10.09 -6.34
C ASN A 110 0.50 -11.26 -5.99
N PHE A 111 0.16 -12.43 -6.48
CA PHE A 111 1.02 -13.60 -6.39
C PHE A 111 1.68 -13.87 -7.74
N THR A 112 2.96 -13.52 -7.84
CA THR A 112 3.79 -13.86 -8.99
C THR A 112 4.41 -15.24 -8.76
N GLY A 113 3.80 -16.28 -9.29
CA GLY A 113 4.04 -17.65 -8.85
C GLY A 113 3.58 -17.81 -7.40
N ASP A 114 4.41 -18.39 -6.55
CA ASP A 114 4.13 -18.63 -5.13
C ASP A 114 4.49 -17.44 -4.21
N PHE A 115 4.94 -16.32 -4.78
CA PHE A 115 5.45 -15.19 -3.98
C PHE A 115 4.51 -14.00 -4.03
N PRO A 116 4.07 -13.48 -2.87
CA PRO A 116 3.29 -12.25 -2.84
C PRO A 116 4.18 -11.03 -3.09
N VAL A 117 3.65 -10.09 -3.87
CA VAL A 117 4.29 -8.82 -4.20
C VAL A 117 3.29 -7.69 -3.98
N ILE A 118 3.61 -6.75 -3.11
CA ILE A 118 2.81 -5.53 -2.94
C ILE A 118 3.13 -4.60 -4.10
N LEU A 119 2.14 -4.27 -4.92
CA LEU A 119 2.31 -3.32 -6.01
C LEU A 119 2.35 -1.89 -5.48
N THR A 120 3.38 -1.16 -5.88
CA THR A 120 3.60 0.22 -5.45
C THR A 120 3.30 1.21 -6.59
N ARG A 121 3.63 2.49 -6.42
CA ARG A 121 3.24 3.55 -7.35
C ARG A 121 3.79 3.39 -8.77
N ASP A 122 4.97 2.80 -8.92
CA ASP A 122 5.60 2.56 -10.22
C ASP A 122 5.30 1.14 -10.74
N GLY A 123 4.48 0.37 -9.99
CA GLY A 123 4.06 -0.97 -10.37
C GLY A 123 3.08 -0.98 -11.54
N PRO A 124 2.87 -2.16 -12.14
CA PRO A 124 1.94 -2.28 -13.25
C PRO A 124 0.51 -1.96 -12.80
N SER A 125 -0.26 -1.30 -13.66
CA SER A 125 -1.68 -1.04 -13.47
C SER A 125 -2.59 -2.09 -14.12
N LEU A 126 -1.99 -3.02 -14.86
CA LEU A 126 -2.65 -4.13 -15.54
C LEU A 126 -1.71 -5.35 -15.53
N GLY A 127 -2.26 -6.53 -15.39
CA GLY A 127 -1.49 -7.78 -15.48
C GLY A 127 -2.31 -9.03 -15.19
N GLY A 128 -1.66 -10.18 -15.30
CA GLY A 128 -2.28 -11.49 -15.30
C GLY A 128 -1.97 -12.33 -14.06
N PHE A 129 -1.95 -11.73 -12.86
CA PHE A 129 -1.75 -12.46 -11.61
C PHE A 129 -2.86 -12.23 -10.61
N VAL A 130 -3.20 -13.26 -9.85
CA VAL A 130 -4.23 -13.20 -8.81
C VAL A 130 -3.86 -12.20 -7.71
N CYS A 131 -4.86 -11.46 -7.22
CA CYS A 131 -4.76 -10.51 -6.12
C CYS A 131 -5.77 -10.87 -5.03
N PRO A 132 -5.39 -11.64 -3.99
CA PRO A 132 -6.33 -11.99 -2.93
C PRO A 132 -6.68 -10.84 -2.01
N VAL A 133 -5.84 -9.81 -1.91
CA VAL A 133 -6.05 -8.65 -1.03
C VAL A 133 -5.49 -7.36 -1.63
N THR A 134 -6.03 -6.23 -1.16
CA THR A 134 -5.53 -4.88 -1.48
C THR A 134 -5.39 -4.06 -0.21
N ILE A 135 -4.26 -3.39 -0.04
CA ILE A 135 -3.98 -2.53 1.13
C ILE A 135 -4.95 -1.34 1.13
N ALA A 136 -5.54 -1.07 2.29
CA ALA A 136 -6.40 0.10 2.45
C ALA A 136 -5.60 1.40 2.22
N LYS A 137 -6.19 2.38 1.54
CA LYS A 137 -5.52 3.62 1.12
C LYS A 137 -4.84 4.34 2.29
N ALA A 138 -5.49 4.40 3.46
CA ALA A 138 -4.97 4.99 4.67
C ALA A 138 -3.71 4.28 5.22
N GLU A 139 -3.44 3.05 4.81
CA GLU A 139 -2.33 2.23 5.26
C GLU A 139 -1.13 2.23 4.29
N LEU A 140 -1.31 2.76 3.07
CA LEU A 140 -0.29 2.74 2.01
C LEU A 140 1.01 3.45 2.39
N TRP A 141 0.96 4.46 3.26
CA TRP A 141 2.15 5.16 3.73
C TRP A 141 3.15 4.23 4.42
N LYS A 142 2.66 3.19 5.11
CA LYS A 142 3.49 2.18 5.79
C LYS A 142 4.38 1.43 4.78
N VAL A 143 3.83 1.12 3.59
CA VAL A 143 4.60 0.45 2.53
C VAL A 143 5.78 1.30 2.06
N GLY A 144 5.66 2.63 2.12
CA GLY A 144 6.75 3.54 1.82
C GLY A 144 7.87 3.57 2.88
N GLN A 145 7.64 2.97 4.05
CA GLN A 145 8.59 2.96 5.16
C GLN A 145 9.27 1.61 5.36
N VAL A 146 8.70 0.53 4.83
CA VAL A 146 9.29 -0.80 5.00
C VAL A 146 10.63 -0.94 4.27
N LYS A 147 11.54 -1.66 4.88
CA LYS A 147 12.87 -1.96 4.33
C LYS A 147 13.13 -3.47 4.31
N PRO A 148 14.08 -3.94 3.52
CA PRO A 148 14.47 -5.35 3.51
C PRO A 148 14.76 -5.89 4.92
N GLY A 149 14.17 -7.04 5.23
CA GLY A 149 14.28 -7.68 6.54
C GLY A 149 13.12 -7.36 7.50
N ASP A 150 12.41 -6.27 7.30
CA ASP A 150 11.20 -5.96 8.09
C ASP A 150 10.14 -7.06 7.93
N ARG A 151 9.22 -7.12 8.89
CA ARG A 151 8.09 -8.05 8.89
C ARG A 151 6.78 -7.33 8.74
N ILE A 152 5.89 -7.88 7.94
CA ILE A 152 4.54 -7.34 7.72
C ILE A 152 3.51 -8.40 8.11
N ARG A 153 2.57 -8.03 8.98
CA ARG A 153 1.36 -8.79 9.26
C ARG A 153 0.17 -8.08 8.66
N PHE A 154 -0.56 -8.78 7.79
CA PHE A 154 -1.79 -8.25 7.20
C PHE A 154 -3.00 -8.58 8.06
N HIS A 155 -3.93 -7.62 8.15
CA HIS A 155 -5.19 -7.78 8.88
C HIS A 155 -6.35 -7.52 7.94
N PRO A 156 -7.30 -8.46 7.80
CA PRO A 156 -8.49 -8.22 7.01
C PRO A 156 -9.34 -7.14 7.68
N ILE A 157 -9.70 -6.11 6.94
CA ILE A 157 -10.61 -5.05 7.40
C ILE A 157 -11.77 -4.89 6.42
N GLY A 158 -12.91 -4.48 6.97
CA GLY A 158 -14.08 -4.18 6.14
C GLY A 158 -14.00 -2.79 5.51
N PHE A 159 -14.78 -2.59 4.44
CA PHE A 159 -14.81 -1.32 3.71
C PHE A 159 -15.13 -0.11 4.60
N ARG A 160 -16.09 -0.25 5.53
CA ARG A 160 -16.42 0.82 6.48
C ARG A 160 -15.24 1.21 7.38
N GLN A 161 -14.48 0.22 7.82
CA GLN A 161 -13.29 0.46 8.64
C GLN A 161 -12.21 1.16 7.81
N ALA A 162 -11.98 0.75 6.56
CA ALA A 162 -11.05 1.40 5.66
C ALA A 162 -11.42 2.88 5.43
N GLN A 163 -12.70 3.17 5.22
CA GLN A 163 -13.20 4.54 5.11
C GLN A 163 -12.98 5.36 6.39
N SER A 164 -13.26 4.77 7.56
CA SER A 164 -13.03 5.45 8.84
C SER A 164 -11.56 5.80 9.05
N LEU A 165 -10.64 4.89 8.69
CA LEU A 165 -9.20 5.16 8.75
C LEU A 165 -8.79 6.30 7.81
N GLU A 166 -9.34 6.34 6.60
CA GLU A 166 -9.05 7.42 5.65
C GLU A 166 -9.57 8.77 6.15
N GLN A 167 -10.77 8.81 6.72
CA GLN A 167 -11.37 10.04 7.26
C GLN A 167 -10.65 10.55 8.52
N ALA A 168 -10.02 9.69 9.29
CA ALA A 168 -9.26 10.08 10.48
C ALA A 168 -7.92 10.77 10.15
N GLN A 169 -7.34 10.54 8.97
CA GLN A 169 -6.05 11.13 8.57
C GLN A 169 -6.08 12.67 8.45
N PRO A 170 -7.09 13.31 7.81
CA PRO A 170 -7.18 14.78 7.74
C PRO A 170 -7.26 15.43 9.12
N GLY A 171 -7.98 14.85 10.07
CA GLY A 171 -8.09 15.37 11.44
C GLY A 171 -6.75 15.45 12.16
N SER A 172 -5.82 14.53 11.89
CA SER A 172 -4.47 14.58 12.42
C SER A 172 -3.64 15.72 11.81
N ILE A 173 -3.83 16.01 10.52
CA ILE A 173 -3.16 17.13 9.82
C ILE A 173 -3.73 18.48 10.29
N GLU A 174 -5.04 18.60 10.45
CA GLU A 174 -5.70 19.79 10.96
C GLU A 174 -5.27 20.10 12.40
N ALA A 175 -5.10 19.08 13.24
CA ALA A 175 -4.57 19.25 14.60
C ALA A 175 -3.14 19.81 14.60
N LEU A 176 -2.32 19.50 13.60
CA LEU A 176 -0.98 20.09 13.42
C LEU A 176 -1.05 21.57 13.01
N ALA A 177 -2.07 21.98 12.26
CA ALA A 177 -2.24 23.36 11.82
C ALA A 177 -2.87 24.27 12.88
N ALA A 178 -3.48 23.70 13.92
CA ALA A 178 -4.14 24.44 15.01
C ALA A 178 -3.20 24.82 16.17
N VAL A 179 -1.92 24.43 16.12
CA VAL A 179 -0.85 24.78 17.06
C VAL A 179 -0.02 25.94 16.50
#